data_80e39b476a0e1c23cd84aa628489a5bd
#
_entry.id   80e39b476a0e1c23cd84aa628489a5bd
#
_cell.length_a   1.000
_cell.length_b   1.000
_cell.length_c   1.000
_cell.angle_alpha   90.00
_cell.angle_beta   90.00
_cell.angle_gamma   90.00
#
_symmetry.space_group_name_H-M   'P 1'
#
loop_
_entity.id
_entity.type
_entity.pdbx_description
1 polymer ?
#
loop_
_entity_poly.entity_id
_entity_poly.type
_entity_poly.pdbx_seq_one_letter_code
_entity_poly.pdbx_strand_id
1 'polypeptide(L)'
;MIALLDHLGAAQAVIGGTSLGANVSLEVADTAPKRVQGLLLEMPVLDNALEAGIIAFAPLLFAARFVPLSITGLRMASKMVPRGVVPFWAGIVLDTLNQRPAPMAAVIHGIFFGRIAPGRKLRRVIQAPALVVGHPRDPIHPSADAAMLAEEMPNARFVEAKGILEWRTRPDRLNQEAIGFVTECWSVPARRTRKSVRST
;
A
#
# COMPACT_ATOMS: atom_id res chain seq x y z
N MET A 1 0.79 -12.60 4.39
CA MET A 1 1.33 -11.83 5.54
C MET A 1 1.18 -12.58 6.86
N ILE A 2 -0.01 -13.02 7.25
CA ILE A 2 -0.22 -13.75 8.52
C ILE A 2 0.69 -14.98 8.63
N ALA A 3 0.73 -15.84 7.62
CA ALA A 3 1.62 -17.01 7.61
C ALA A 3 3.10 -16.66 7.78
N LEU A 4 3.54 -15.48 7.34
CA LEU A 4 4.90 -14.99 7.59
C LEU A 4 5.11 -14.66 9.06
N LEU A 5 4.15 -14.00 9.71
CA LEU A 5 4.22 -13.73 11.15
C LEU A 5 4.25 -15.04 11.95
N ASP A 6 3.46 -16.04 11.54
CA ASP A 6 3.46 -17.37 12.17
C ASP A 6 4.81 -18.07 12.02
N HIS A 7 5.39 -18.03 10.81
CA HIS A 7 6.71 -18.60 10.52
C HIS A 7 7.82 -17.93 11.36
N LEU A 8 7.72 -16.62 11.57
CA LEU A 8 8.68 -15.86 12.37
C LEU A 8 8.42 -15.95 13.89
N GLY A 9 7.35 -16.61 14.33
CA GLY A 9 6.94 -16.64 15.73
C GLY A 9 6.51 -15.26 16.27
N ALA A 10 6.22 -14.31 15.40
CA ALA A 10 5.83 -12.96 15.80
C ALA A 10 4.33 -12.89 16.09
N ALA A 11 3.97 -12.54 17.33
CA ALA A 11 2.57 -12.41 17.74
C ALA A 11 1.90 -11.22 17.04
N GLN A 12 2.58 -10.11 16.90
CA GLN A 12 2.12 -8.86 16.30
C GLN A 12 3.25 -8.19 15.52
N ALA A 13 2.89 -7.31 14.58
CA ALA A 13 3.84 -6.45 13.88
C ALA A 13 3.21 -5.10 13.51
N VAL A 14 4.05 -4.08 13.36
CA VAL A 14 3.70 -2.93 12.54
C VAL A 14 3.82 -3.38 11.08
N ILE A 15 2.72 -3.33 10.37
CA ILE A 15 2.67 -3.73 8.97
C ILE A 15 2.39 -2.51 8.09
N GLY A 16 2.87 -2.56 6.86
CA GLY A 16 2.68 -1.43 5.98
C GLY A 16 3.05 -1.75 4.54
N GLY A 17 2.88 -0.75 3.71
CA GLY A 17 3.23 -0.84 2.31
C GLY A 17 2.80 0.38 1.53
N THR A 18 3.20 0.38 0.27
CA THR A 18 2.91 1.41 -0.71
C THR A 18 1.84 0.92 -1.66
N SER A 19 0.86 1.76 -2.00
CA SER A 19 -0.17 1.47 -3.00
C SER A 19 -0.95 0.20 -2.65
N LEU A 20 -0.96 -0.82 -3.49
CA LEU A 20 -1.58 -2.11 -3.19
C LEU A 20 -1.07 -2.74 -1.88
N GLY A 21 0.19 -2.51 -1.52
CA GLY A 21 0.74 -2.96 -0.23
C GLY A 21 0.06 -2.30 0.97
N ALA A 22 -0.32 -1.03 0.86
CA ALA A 22 -1.11 -0.33 1.87
C ALA A 22 -2.51 -0.97 2.01
N ASN A 23 -3.14 -1.29 0.88
CA ASN A 23 -4.45 -1.94 0.86
C ASN A 23 -4.42 -3.36 1.47
N VAL A 24 -3.40 -4.15 1.16
CA VAL A 24 -3.18 -5.46 1.80
C VAL A 24 -3.00 -5.32 3.30
N SER A 25 -2.33 -4.26 3.77
CA SER A 25 -2.16 -3.99 5.19
C SER A 25 -3.48 -3.65 5.88
N LEU A 26 -4.35 -2.89 5.21
CA LEU A 26 -5.71 -2.61 5.68
C LEU A 26 -6.57 -3.88 5.77
N GLU A 27 -6.49 -4.77 4.77
CA GLU A 27 -7.20 -6.08 4.79
C GLU A 27 -6.71 -6.96 5.94
N VAL A 28 -5.42 -6.94 6.26
CA VAL A 28 -4.88 -7.67 7.42
C VAL A 28 -5.41 -7.07 8.72
N ALA A 29 -5.51 -5.75 8.81
CA ALA A 29 -6.04 -5.09 10.01
C ALA A 29 -7.55 -5.37 10.21
N ASP A 30 -8.31 -5.50 9.14
CA ASP A 30 -9.74 -5.88 9.18
C ASP A 30 -9.91 -7.35 9.57
N THR A 31 -9.17 -8.26 8.95
CA THR A 31 -9.36 -9.70 9.10
C THR A 31 -8.63 -10.31 10.29
N ALA A 32 -7.51 -9.73 10.71
CA ALA A 32 -6.69 -10.22 11.80
C ALA A 32 -6.18 -9.07 12.72
N PRO A 33 -7.09 -8.26 13.31
CA PRO A 33 -6.71 -7.04 14.06
C PRO A 33 -5.77 -7.30 15.23
N LYS A 34 -5.81 -8.50 15.83
CA LYS A 34 -4.91 -8.88 16.93
C LYS A 34 -3.46 -9.09 16.50
N ARG A 35 -3.19 -9.20 15.20
CA ARG A 35 -1.85 -9.40 14.64
C ARG A 35 -1.19 -8.08 14.23
N VAL A 36 -1.92 -6.95 14.31
CA VAL A 36 -1.48 -5.64 13.85
C VAL A 36 -1.23 -4.73 15.04
N GLN A 37 0.02 -4.36 15.24
CA GLN A 37 0.46 -3.40 16.25
C GLN A 37 0.32 -1.95 15.76
N GLY A 38 0.44 -1.74 14.46
CA GLY A 38 0.27 -0.45 13.79
C GLY A 38 0.31 -0.59 12.28
N LEU A 39 -0.10 0.45 11.57
CA LEU A 39 -0.18 0.50 10.11
C LEU A 39 0.64 1.67 9.57
N LEU A 40 1.58 1.39 8.65
CA LEU A 40 2.34 2.40 7.91
C LEU A 40 1.91 2.36 6.44
N LEU A 41 1.05 3.28 6.03
CA LEU A 41 0.33 3.24 4.76
C LEU A 41 0.78 4.39 3.86
N GLU A 42 1.44 4.07 2.76
CA GLU A 42 1.87 5.06 1.76
C GLU A 42 1.02 4.92 0.50
N MET A 43 0.44 6.02 0.03
CA MET A 43 -0.33 6.10 -1.22
C MET A 43 -1.41 5.00 -1.34
N PRO A 44 -2.34 4.85 -0.39
CA PRO A 44 -3.39 3.84 -0.48
C PRO A 44 -4.24 4.06 -1.73
N VAL A 45 -4.67 2.96 -2.36
CA VAL A 45 -5.54 2.98 -3.55
C VAL A 45 -6.98 2.85 -3.06
N LEU A 46 -7.72 3.95 -3.04
CA LEU A 46 -9.11 3.98 -2.57
C LEU A 46 -10.04 4.56 -3.64
N ASP A 47 -11.10 5.21 -3.19
CA ASP A 47 -12.23 5.59 -4.03
C ASP A 47 -11.83 6.51 -5.22
N ASN A 48 -10.95 7.50 -5.00
CA ASN A 48 -10.52 8.42 -6.05
C ASN A 48 -9.38 7.85 -6.93
N ALA A 49 -8.56 6.97 -6.38
CA ALA A 49 -7.45 6.34 -7.12
C ALA A 49 -7.95 5.34 -8.16
N LEU A 50 -9.15 4.79 -7.99
CA LEU A 50 -9.69 3.80 -8.92
C LEU A 50 -9.89 4.38 -10.33
N GLU A 51 -10.46 5.57 -10.45
CA GLU A 51 -10.66 6.24 -11.75
C GLU A 51 -9.33 6.58 -12.41
N ALA A 52 -8.39 7.17 -11.67
CA ALA A 52 -7.05 7.48 -12.15
C ALA A 52 -6.30 6.20 -12.57
N GLY A 53 -6.42 5.13 -11.79
CA GLY A 53 -5.83 3.83 -12.09
C GLY A 53 -6.40 3.20 -13.36
N ILE A 54 -7.71 3.26 -13.59
CA ILE A 54 -8.34 2.78 -14.83
C ILE A 54 -7.74 3.49 -16.05
N ILE A 55 -7.69 4.82 -16.03
CA ILE A 55 -7.13 5.61 -17.14
C ILE A 55 -5.67 5.23 -17.40
N ALA A 56 -4.87 5.09 -16.34
CA ALA A 56 -3.43 4.81 -16.46
C ALA A 56 -3.13 3.38 -16.93
N PHE A 57 -3.90 2.38 -16.46
CA PHE A 57 -3.56 0.97 -16.65
C PHE A 57 -4.44 0.22 -17.64
N ALA A 58 -5.61 0.76 -18.05
CA ALA A 58 -6.47 0.11 -19.03
C ALA A 58 -5.78 -0.17 -20.38
N PRO A 59 -4.95 0.74 -20.95
CA PRO A 59 -4.21 0.44 -22.17
C PRO A 59 -3.22 -0.72 -21.98
N LEU A 60 -2.55 -0.79 -20.84
CA LEU A 60 -1.62 -1.87 -20.53
C LEU A 60 -2.35 -3.21 -20.36
N LEU A 61 -3.50 -3.21 -19.67
CA LEU A 61 -4.35 -4.40 -19.55
C LEU A 61 -4.83 -4.88 -20.92
N PHE A 62 -5.29 -3.96 -21.75
CA PHE A 62 -5.72 -4.29 -23.12
C PHE A 62 -4.57 -4.90 -23.92
N ALA A 63 -3.39 -4.27 -23.92
CA ALA A 63 -2.22 -4.77 -24.62
C ALA A 63 -1.79 -6.16 -24.08
N ALA A 64 -1.78 -6.36 -22.78
CA ALA A 64 -1.44 -7.65 -22.17
C ALA A 64 -2.44 -8.76 -22.54
N ARG A 65 -3.72 -8.42 -22.71
CA ARG A 65 -4.80 -9.38 -23.00
C ARG A 65 -4.92 -9.73 -24.48
N PHE A 66 -4.75 -8.74 -25.37
CA PHE A 66 -5.06 -8.88 -26.80
C PHE A 66 -3.82 -8.87 -27.70
N VAL A 67 -2.70 -8.32 -27.24
CA VAL A 67 -1.45 -8.23 -28.00
C VAL A 67 -0.25 -8.74 -27.18
N PRO A 68 -0.29 -9.98 -26.64
CA PRO A 68 0.72 -10.48 -25.72
C PRO A 68 2.12 -10.58 -26.33
N LEU A 69 2.22 -10.72 -27.66
CA LEU A 69 3.51 -10.75 -28.36
C LEU A 69 4.24 -9.41 -28.30
N SER A 70 3.52 -8.28 -28.40
CA SER A 70 4.12 -6.94 -28.29
C SER A 70 4.65 -6.68 -26.87
N ILE A 71 3.92 -7.08 -25.84
CA ILE A 71 4.37 -7.02 -24.46
C ILE A 71 5.60 -7.92 -24.23
N THR A 72 5.60 -9.11 -24.84
CA THR A 72 6.76 -10.01 -24.75
C THR A 72 7.99 -9.42 -25.44
N GLY A 73 7.84 -8.83 -26.62
CA GLY A 73 8.91 -8.12 -27.32
C GLY A 73 9.46 -6.94 -26.52
N LEU A 74 8.59 -6.10 -25.94
CA LEU A 74 8.96 -4.99 -25.07
C LEU A 74 9.70 -5.46 -23.82
N ARG A 75 9.24 -6.57 -23.22
CA ARG A 75 9.93 -7.22 -22.10
C ARG A 75 11.33 -7.72 -22.49
N MET A 76 11.49 -8.30 -23.66
CA MET A 76 12.81 -8.73 -24.13
C MET A 76 13.74 -7.52 -24.35
N ALA A 77 13.24 -6.48 -25.00
CA ALA A 77 13.99 -5.24 -25.19
C ALA A 77 14.39 -4.58 -23.85
N SER A 78 13.48 -4.53 -22.87
CA SER A 78 13.75 -3.95 -21.55
C SER A 78 14.87 -4.69 -20.77
N LYS A 79 15.08 -5.98 -21.04
CA LYS A 79 16.17 -6.75 -20.43
C LYS A 79 17.55 -6.37 -20.98
N MET A 80 17.61 -5.79 -22.17
CA MET A 80 18.85 -5.33 -22.79
C MET A 80 19.33 -3.99 -22.20
N VAL A 81 18.49 -3.28 -21.44
CA VAL A 81 18.86 -2.00 -20.83
C VAL A 81 19.73 -2.23 -19.59
N PRO A 82 20.98 -1.71 -19.57
CA PRO A 82 21.88 -1.87 -18.42
C PRO A 82 21.33 -1.17 -17.18
N ARG A 83 21.14 -1.88 -16.09
CA ARG A 83 20.54 -1.35 -14.85
C ARG A 83 21.38 -0.28 -14.17
N GLY A 84 22.71 -0.36 -14.30
CA GLY A 84 23.62 0.57 -13.65
C GLY A 84 23.62 2.00 -14.19
N VAL A 85 22.99 2.24 -15.36
CA VAL A 85 22.96 3.56 -16.00
C VAL A 85 21.59 4.22 -15.99
N VAL A 86 20.56 3.55 -15.47
CA VAL A 86 19.19 4.09 -15.45
C VAL A 86 18.87 4.69 -14.08
N PRO A 87 18.17 5.84 -14.02
CA PRO A 87 17.70 6.40 -12.76
C PRO A 87 16.67 5.49 -12.11
N PHE A 88 16.52 5.60 -10.79
CA PHE A 88 15.66 4.75 -9.98
C PHE A 88 14.24 4.56 -10.55
N TRP A 89 13.60 5.66 -10.98
CA TRP A 89 12.24 5.61 -11.55
C TRP A 89 12.17 4.81 -12.86
N ALA A 90 13.20 4.92 -13.71
CA ALA A 90 13.29 4.12 -14.94
C ALA A 90 13.49 2.63 -14.61
N GLY A 91 14.21 2.32 -13.53
CA GLY A 91 14.31 0.97 -12.98
C GLY A 91 12.94 0.38 -12.67
N ILE A 92 12.05 1.13 -11.99
CA ILE A 92 10.67 0.69 -11.67
C ILE A 92 9.88 0.40 -12.96
N VAL A 93 9.96 1.28 -13.95
CA VAL A 93 9.29 1.06 -15.25
C VAL A 93 9.81 -0.20 -15.92
N LEU A 94 11.12 -0.38 -15.97
CA LEU A 94 11.74 -1.57 -16.56
C LEU A 94 11.36 -2.85 -15.80
N ASP A 95 11.24 -2.81 -14.47
CA ASP A 95 10.80 -3.94 -13.66
C ASP A 95 9.33 -4.30 -13.93
N THR A 96 8.49 -3.28 -14.10
CA THR A 96 7.08 -3.47 -14.51
C THR A 96 7.00 -4.13 -15.90
N LEU A 97 7.77 -3.65 -16.86
CA LEU A 97 7.82 -4.23 -18.21
C LEU A 97 8.41 -5.64 -18.23
N ASN A 98 9.26 -5.98 -17.27
CA ASN A 98 9.84 -7.32 -17.14
C ASN A 98 8.87 -8.36 -16.54
N GLN A 99 7.71 -7.95 -16.05
CA GLN A 99 6.70 -8.88 -15.56
C GLN A 99 6.15 -9.75 -16.70
N ARG A 100 5.74 -10.97 -16.37
CA ARG A 100 5.06 -11.85 -17.33
C ARG A 100 3.66 -11.29 -17.62
N PRO A 101 3.19 -11.29 -18.90
CA PRO A 101 1.91 -10.69 -19.26
C PRO A 101 0.71 -11.25 -18.48
N ALA A 102 0.62 -12.56 -18.29
CA ALA A 102 -0.53 -13.17 -17.62
C ALA A 102 -0.64 -12.80 -16.13
N PRO A 103 0.42 -12.91 -15.28
CA PRO A 103 0.37 -12.39 -13.93
C PRO A 103 0.10 -10.89 -13.85
N MET A 104 0.68 -10.09 -14.73
CA MET A 104 0.44 -8.64 -14.79
C MET A 104 -1.03 -8.34 -15.07
N ALA A 105 -1.61 -8.99 -16.07
CA ALA A 105 -3.03 -8.84 -16.39
C ALA A 105 -3.93 -9.27 -15.23
N ALA A 106 -3.59 -10.37 -14.52
CA ALA A 106 -4.34 -10.83 -13.35
C ALA A 106 -4.32 -9.81 -12.20
N VAL A 107 -3.15 -9.20 -11.91
CA VAL A 107 -3.04 -8.16 -10.88
C VAL A 107 -3.87 -6.93 -11.25
N ILE A 108 -3.72 -6.42 -12.48
CA ILE A 108 -4.47 -5.24 -12.94
C ILE A 108 -5.99 -5.53 -12.93
N HIS A 109 -6.39 -6.70 -13.39
CA HIS A 109 -7.80 -7.13 -13.34
C HIS A 109 -8.30 -7.17 -11.87
N GLY A 110 -7.50 -7.72 -10.95
CA GLY A 110 -7.84 -7.76 -9.53
C GLY A 110 -8.01 -6.37 -8.90
N ILE A 111 -7.18 -5.39 -9.30
CA ILE A 111 -7.29 -4.01 -8.86
C ILE A 111 -8.60 -3.36 -9.33
N PHE A 112 -9.02 -3.62 -10.57
CA PHE A 112 -10.22 -2.99 -11.15
C PHE A 112 -11.54 -3.66 -10.77
N PHE A 113 -11.53 -4.98 -10.64
CA PHE A 113 -12.76 -5.77 -10.49
C PHE A 113 -12.82 -6.54 -9.16
N GLY A 114 -11.74 -6.53 -8.40
CA GLY A 114 -11.68 -7.17 -7.09
C GLY A 114 -11.95 -6.21 -5.94
N ARG A 115 -12.02 -6.79 -4.74
CA ARG A 115 -11.98 -6.00 -3.50
C ARG A 115 -10.52 -5.60 -3.23
N ILE A 116 -10.21 -4.33 -3.39
CA ILE A 116 -8.85 -3.82 -3.22
C ILE A 116 -8.55 -3.30 -1.81
N ALA A 117 -9.58 -2.95 -1.03
CA ALA A 117 -9.45 -2.47 0.34
C ALA A 117 -10.74 -2.75 1.13
N PRO A 118 -10.69 -2.76 2.47
CA PRO A 118 -11.89 -2.76 3.29
C PRO A 118 -12.77 -1.55 2.96
N GLY A 119 -14.09 -1.76 2.87
CA GLY A 119 -15.03 -0.68 2.63
C GLY A 119 -15.02 0.34 3.78
N ARG A 120 -15.51 1.56 3.51
CA ARG A 120 -15.51 2.70 4.45
C ARG A 120 -16.01 2.35 5.86
N LYS A 121 -17.07 1.55 5.97
CA LYS A 121 -17.61 1.12 7.28
C LYS A 121 -16.62 0.28 8.08
N LEU A 122 -15.84 -0.57 7.40
CA LEU A 122 -14.82 -1.41 8.04
C LEU A 122 -13.59 -0.58 8.41
N ARG A 123 -13.15 0.34 7.56
CA ARG A 123 -12.03 1.24 7.86
C ARG A 123 -12.26 2.05 9.14
N ARG A 124 -13.50 2.52 9.38
CA ARG A 124 -13.90 3.28 10.58
C ARG A 124 -13.83 2.51 11.89
N VAL A 125 -13.80 1.20 11.85
CA VAL A 125 -13.73 0.36 13.06
C VAL A 125 -12.34 -0.23 13.30
N ILE A 126 -11.38 -0.05 12.39
CA ILE A 126 -9.98 -0.45 12.58
C ILE A 126 -9.37 0.39 13.71
N GLN A 127 -8.99 -0.27 14.81
CA GLN A 127 -8.46 0.39 16.01
C GLN A 127 -6.93 0.48 16.02
N ALA A 128 -6.25 -0.19 15.10
CA ALA A 128 -4.80 -0.11 15.00
C ALA A 128 -4.36 1.35 14.75
N PRO A 129 -3.34 1.86 15.47
CA PRO A 129 -2.73 3.14 15.10
C PRO A 129 -2.26 3.12 13.64
N ALA A 130 -2.40 4.22 12.94
CA ALA A 130 -1.98 4.30 11.56
C ALA A 130 -1.24 5.62 11.25
N LEU A 131 -0.15 5.51 10.51
CA LEU A 131 0.50 6.63 9.84
C LEU A 131 0.19 6.51 8.35
N VAL A 132 -0.54 7.48 7.81
CA VAL A 132 -0.94 7.52 6.41
C VAL A 132 -0.16 8.61 5.69
N VAL A 133 0.59 8.24 4.66
CA VAL A 133 1.42 9.16 3.88
C VAL A 133 0.83 9.34 2.50
N GLY A 134 0.47 10.58 2.17
CA GLY A 134 0.01 10.99 0.84
C GLY A 134 1.07 11.81 0.11
N HIS A 135 1.13 11.69 -1.20
CA HIS A 135 2.04 12.45 -2.05
C HIS A 135 1.26 13.44 -2.93
N PRO A 136 1.55 14.74 -2.86
CA PRO A 136 0.86 15.72 -3.69
C PRO A 136 1.20 15.53 -5.16
N ARG A 137 0.25 15.82 -6.04
CA ARG A 137 0.37 15.73 -7.50
C ARG A 137 0.72 14.33 -8.03
N ASP A 138 0.46 13.28 -7.26
CA ASP A 138 0.53 11.93 -7.78
C ASP A 138 -0.66 11.71 -8.74
N PRO A 139 -0.41 11.38 -10.01
CA PRO A 139 -1.48 11.22 -11.00
C PRO A 139 -2.26 9.91 -10.83
N ILE A 140 -1.75 8.96 -10.03
CA ILE A 140 -2.34 7.63 -9.85
C ILE A 140 -2.95 7.50 -8.44
N HIS A 141 -2.29 8.09 -7.43
CA HIS A 141 -2.69 8.00 -6.03
C HIS A 141 -3.01 9.40 -5.49
N PRO A 142 -4.23 9.90 -5.66
CA PRO A 142 -4.62 11.20 -5.14
C PRO A 142 -4.35 11.31 -3.64
N SER A 143 -3.64 12.35 -3.21
CA SER A 143 -3.34 12.59 -1.79
C SER A 143 -4.63 12.71 -0.95
N ALA A 144 -5.75 13.06 -1.61
CA ALA A 144 -7.07 13.07 -1.00
C ALA A 144 -7.52 11.71 -0.47
N ASP A 145 -7.14 10.59 -1.10
CA ASP A 145 -7.45 9.25 -0.60
C ASP A 145 -6.71 8.96 0.70
N ALA A 146 -5.45 9.38 0.82
CA ALA A 146 -4.66 9.22 2.03
C ALA A 146 -5.23 10.10 3.18
N ALA A 147 -5.59 11.35 2.89
CA ALA A 147 -6.22 12.24 3.86
C ALA A 147 -7.57 11.69 4.32
N MET A 148 -8.43 11.28 3.39
CA MET A 148 -9.73 10.66 3.68
C MET A 148 -9.59 9.42 4.56
N LEU A 149 -8.61 8.55 4.27
CA LEU A 149 -8.35 7.35 5.08
C LEU A 149 -7.98 7.72 6.52
N ALA A 150 -7.14 8.74 6.70
CA ALA A 150 -6.76 9.19 8.02
C ALA A 150 -7.93 9.81 8.80
N GLU A 151 -8.88 10.45 8.12
CA GLU A 151 -10.11 10.94 8.75
C GLU A 151 -11.10 9.81 9.10
N GLU A 152 -11.12 8.75 8.31
CA GLU A 152 -12.00 7.61 8.54
C GLU A 152 -11.54 6.72 9.71
N MET A 153 -10.25 6.54 9.89
CA MET A 153 -9.69 5.67 10.92
C MET A 153 -9.52 6.41 12.25
N PRO A 154 -10.03 5.86 13.37
CA PRO A 154 -10.10 6.59 14.65
C PRO A 154 -8.72 6.92 15.26
N ASN A 155 -7.68 6.17 14.92
CA ASN A 155 -6.33 6.33 15.48
C ASN A 155 -5.29 6.58 14.38
N ALA A 156 -5.69 7.22 13.29
CA ALA A 156 -4.79 7.53 12.20
C ALA A 156 -4.31 8.99 12.23
N ARG A 157 -3.10 9.22 11.73
CA ARG A 157 -2.59 10.55 11.41
C ARG A 157 -2.14 10.61 9.95
N PHE A 158 -2.38 11.75 9.33
CA PHE A 158 -1.96 12.03 7.96
C PHE A 158 -0.65 12.81 7.94
N VAL A 159 0.24 12.42 7.05
CA VAL A 159 1.47 13.16 6.72
C VAL A 159 1.52 13.36 5.22
N GLU A 160 1.49 14.62 4.80
CA GLU A 160 1.68 14.95 3.39
C GLU A 160 3.18 15.04 3.08
N ALA A 161 3.61 14.36 2.03
CA ALA A 161 4.93 14.49 1.46
C ALA A 161 5.09 15.85 0.76
N LYS A 162 6.32 16.37 0.69
CA LYS A 162 6.62 17.63 -0.03
C LYS A 162 6.59 17.47 -1.56
N GLY A 163 6.57 16.24 -2.04
CA GLY A 163 6.51 15.91 -3.46
C GLY A 163 6.40 14.42 -3.71
N ILE A 164 6.08 14.05 -4.95
CA ILE A 164 5.79 12.66 -5.35
C ILE A 164 6.97 11.70 -5.09
N LEU A 165 8.20 12.17 -5.13
CA LEU A 165 9.40 11.36 -4.95
C LEU A 165 10.14 11.66 -3.64
N GLU A 166 9.56 12.40 -2.69
CA GLU A 166 10.28 12.80 -1.48
C GLU A 166 10.88 11.58 -0.76
N TRP A 167 10.08 10.56 -0.51
CA TRP A 167 10.58 9.38 0.22
C TRP A 167 11.64 8.58 -0.54
N ARG A 168 11.75 8.76 -1.84
CA ARG A 168 12.73 8.06 -2.70
C ARG A 168 14.01 8.84 -2.91
N THR A 169 13.93 10.18 -2.81
CA THR A 169 15.08 11.07 -3.14
C THR A 169 15.60 11.86 -1.94
N ARG A 170 14.76 12.11 -0.92
CA ARG A 170 15.08 12.87 0.31
C ARG A 170 14.36 12.25 1.50
N PRO A 171 14.69 11.01 1.88
CA PRO A 171 13.88 10.19 2.78
C PRO A 171 13.89 10.66 4.25
N ASP A 172 14.84 11.50 4.66
CA ASP A 172 15.15 11.74 6.08
C ASP A 172 13.93 12.14 6.90
N ARG A 173 13.13 13.10 6.41
CA ARG A 173 11.95 13.59 7.13
C ARG A 173 10.88 12.49 7.26
N LEU A 174 10.55 11.82 6.19
CA LEU A 174 9.52 10.76 6.22
C LEU A 174 10.02 9.52 6.97
N ASN A 175 11.33 9.22 6.93
CA ASN A 175 11.92 8.18 7.76
C ASN A 175 11.82 8.53 9.25
N GLN A 176 12.04 9.78 9.65
CA GLN A 176 11.86 10.22 11.03
C GLN A 176 10.39 10.06 11.48
N GLU A 177 9.42 10.45 10.65
CA GLU A 177 8.00 10.22 10.93
C GLU A 177 7.68 8.72 11.10
N ALA A 178 8.19 7.89 10.19
CA ALA A 178 7.98 6.44 10.25
C ALA A 178 8.63 5.80 11.49
N ILE A 179 9.88 6.17 11.81
CA ILE A 179 10.61 5.68 13.00
C ILE A 179 9.88 6.10 14.26
N GLY A 180 9.49 7.37 14.35
CA GLY A 180 8.71 7.89 15.48
C GLY A 180 7.42 7.09 15.68
N PHE A 181 6.66 6.92 14.62
CA PHE A 181 5.42 6.14 14.62
C PHE A 181 5.62 4.69 15.06
N VAL A 182 6.62 4.00 14.50
CA VAL A 182 6.92 2.62 14.89
C VAL A 182 7.30 2.54 16.36
N THR A 183 8.11 3.49 16.86
CA THR A 183 8.50 3.56 18.26
C THR A 183 7.28 3.79 19.17
N GLU A 184 6.38 4.69 18.80
CA GLU A 184 5.12 4.93 19.51
C GLU A 184 4.27 3.67 19.61
N CYS A 185 4.11 2.92 18.52
CA CYS A 185 3.33 1.67 18.49
C CYS A 185 3.83 0.65 19.54
N TRP A 186 5.14 0.60 19.80
CA TRP A 186 5.71 -0.34 20.76
C TRP A 186 5.83 0.25 22.19
N SER A 187 5.72 1.57 22.34
CA SER A 187 5.81 2.25 23.65
C SER A 187 4.48 2.25 24.41
N VAL A 188 3.36 2.10 23.73
CA VAL A 188 2.03 2.07 24.37
C VAL A 188 1.77 0.64 24.87
N PRO A 189 1.61 0.40 26.20
CA PRO A 189 1.22 -0.91 26.71
C PRO A 189 -0.10 -1.33 26.08
N ALA A 190 -0.17 -2.59 25.59
CA ALA A 190 -1.39 -3.16 25.02
C ALA A 190 -2.59 -2.84 25.92
N ARG A 191 -3.56 -2.09 25.43
CA ARG A 191 -4.79 -1.75 26.16
C ARG A 191 -5.41 -3.04 26.66
N ARG A 192 -5.27 -3.32 27.97
CA ARG A 192 -5.96 -4.44 28.63
C ARG A 192 -7.44 -4.29 28.32
N THR A 193 -7.98 -5.18 27.50
CA THR A 193 -9.43 -5.34 27.33
C THR A 193 -10.04 -5.57 28.70
N ARG A 194 -10.76 -4.57 29.22
CA ARG A 194 -11.57 -4.72 30.42
C ARG A 194 -12.53 -5.87 30.17
N LYS A 195 -12.27 -7.03 30.78
CA LYS A 195 -13.26 -8.09 30.90
C LYS A 195 -14.49 -7.45 31.57
N SER A 196 -15.59 -7.35 30.86
CA SER A 196 -16.88 -7.03 31.48
C SER A 196 -17.18 -8.19 32.43
N VAL A 197 -17.03 -7.97 33.71
CA VAL A 197 -17.59 -8.85 34.74
C VAL A 197 -19.11 -8.70 34.61
N ARG A 198 -19.76 -9.66 33.98
CA ARG A 198 -21.19 -9.85 34.16
C ARG A 198 -21.39 -10.35 35.59
N SER A 199 -21.87 -9.48 36.44
CA SER A 199 -22.49 -9.88 37.72
C SER A 199 -23.76 -10.63 37.41
N THR A 200 -23.84 -11.83 37.91
CA THR A 200 -25.05 -12.67 38.07
C THR A 200 -26.13 -11.93 38.83
#